data_4370695e8a9a4b34208cf7d8527626a0
#
_entry.id   4370695e8a9a4b34208cf7d8527626a0
#
_cell.length_a   1.000
_cell.length_b   1.000
_cell.length_c   1.000
_cell.angle_alpha   90.00
_cell.angle_beta   90.00
_cell.angle_gamma   90.00
#
_symmetry.space_group_name_H-M   'P 1'
#
loop_
_entity.id
_entity.type
_entity.pdbx_description
1 polymer ?
#
loop_
_entity_poly.entity_id
_entity_poly.type
_entity_poly.pdbx_seq_one_letter_code
_entity_poly.pdbx_strand_id
1 'polypeptide(L)'
;MHDYELVAIISPEVDEEGVSKIVDKVTQSINSRGGVMEEIKNWGKRKLAYPVRKFMEADYILARFKLMPKSVKELEREISASGDVLRYLVVKVSD
;
A
#
# COMPACT_ATOMS: atom_id res chain seq x y z
N MET A 1 16.30 9.77 6.22
CA MET A 1 15.18 8.91 5.85
C MET A 1 15.68 7.61 5.25
N HIS A 2 14.89 6.58 5.38
CA HIS A 2 15.20 5.27 4.78
C HIS A 2 14.29 5.00 3.59
N ASP A 3 14.75 4.13 2.71
CA ASP A 3 13.97 3.68 1.56
C ASP A 3 13.14 2.47 1.93
N TYR A 4 11.86 2.50 1.54
CA TYR A 4 10.91 1.42 1.81
C TYR A 4 10.15 1.03 0.55
N GLU A 5 9.67 -0.20 0.56
CA GLU A 5 8.71 -0.67 -0.43
C GLU A 5 7.46 -1.12 0.29
N LEU A 6 6.32 -0.81 -0.30
CA LEU A 6 5.01 -1.24 0.17
C LEU A 6 4.39 -2.11 -0.91
N VAL A 7 3.90 -3.27 -0.50
CA VAL A 7 3.01 -4.07 -1.34
C VAL A 7 1.67 -4.12 -0.61
N ALA A 8 0.61 -3.68 -1.27
CA ALA A 8 -0.73 -3.74 -0.70
C ALA A 8 -1.64 -4.55 -1.61
N ILE A 9 -2.44 -5.40 -0.99
CA ILE A 9 -3.42 -6.24 -1.67
C ILE A 9 -4.78 -5.67 -1.34
N ILE A 10 -5.51 -5.24 -2.37
CA ILE A 10 -6.79 -4.54 -2.23
C ILE A 10 -7.91 -5.46 -2.69
N SER A 11 -9.03 -5.43 -1.96
CA SER A 11 -10.22 -6.22 -2.28
C SER A 11 -10.60 -6.08 -3.75
N PRO A 12 -10.89 -7.19 -4.45
CA PRO A 12 -11.30 -7.12 -5.86
C PRO A 12 -12.69 -6.52 -6.05
N GLU A 13 -13.40 -6.29 -4.95
CA GLU A 13 -14.71 -5.62 -4.98
C GLU A 13 -14.58 -4.12 -5.11
N VAL A 14 -13.39 -3.58 -4.89
CA VAL A 14 -13.12 -2.15 -5.04
C VAL A 14 -12.93 -1.84 -6.53
N ASP A 15 -13.64 -0.83 -7.04
CA ASP A 15 -13.52 -0.43 -8.43
C ASP A 15 -12.25 0.41 -8.66
N GLU A 16 -11.98 0.75 -9.92
CA GLU A 16 -10.79 1.52 -10.28
C GLU A 16 -10.72 2.87 -9.57
N GLU A 17 -11.86 3.53 -9.41
CA GLU A 17 -11.92 4.81 -8.71
C GLU A 17 -11.56 4.64 -7.24
N GLY A 18 -12.06 3.58 -6.62
CA GLY A 18 -11.74 3.26 -5.23
C GLY A 18 -10.26 2.95 -5.04
N VAL A 19 -9.67 2.21 -5.97
CA VAL A 19 -8.23 1.91 -5.95
C VAL A 19 -7.42 3.20 -6.07
N SER A 20 -7.80 4.09 -6.99
CA SER A 20 -7.15 5.39 -7.13
C SER A 20 -7.20 6.21 -5.85
N LYS A 21 -8.31 6.17 -5.14
CA LYS A 21 -8.44 6.89 -3.86
C LYS A 21 -7.49 6.32 -2.81
N ILE A 22 -7.30 5.01 -2.79
CA ILE A 22 -6.37 4.37 -1.86
C ILE A 22 -4.94 4.79 -2.18
N VAL A 23 -4.58 4.79 -3.47
CA VAL A 23 -3.27 5.25 -3.95
C VAL A 23 -3.02 6.70 -3.50
N ASP A 24 -4.00 7.57 -3.68
CA ASP A 24 -3.90 8.98 -3.30
C ASP A 24 -3.72 9.14 -1.79
N LYS A 25 -4.46 8.37 -1.00
CA LYS A 25 -4.34 8.43 0.46
C LYS A 25 -2.96 8.01 0.93
N VAL A 26 -2.40 6.95 0.36
CA VAL A 26 -1.05 6.48 0.71
C VAL A 26 -0.03 7.56 0.36
N THR A 27 -0.14 8.13 -0.82
CA THR A 27 0.75 9.21 -1.27
C THR A 27 0.68 10.41 -0.34
N GLN A 28 -0.53 10.86 0.00
CA GLN A 28 -0.72 11.99 0.90
C GLN A 28 -0.17 11.70 2.29
N SER A 29 -0.39 10.50 2.80
CA SER A 29 0.09 10.10 4.11
C SER A 29 1.62 10.19 4.18
N ILE A 30 2.30 9.70 3.16
CA ILE A 30 3.75 9.73 3.09
C ILE A 30 4.25 11.18 2.99
N ASN A 31 3.67 11.96 2.08
CA ASN A 31 4.09 13.35 1.87
C ASN A 31 3.83 14.23 3.09
N SER A 32 2.69 14.03 3.77
CA SER A 32 2.34 14.83 4.95
C SER A 32 3.24 14.55 6.15
N ARG A 33 3.92 13.41 6.15
CA ARG A 33 4.87 13.04 7.20
C ARG A 33 6.30 13.40 6.84
N GLY A 34 6.48 14.23 5.81
CA GLY A 34 7.80 14.66 5.37
C GLY A 34 8.53 13.65 4.52
N GLY A 35 7.87 12.58 4.12
CA GLY A 35 8.43 11.59 3.23
C GLY A 35 8.32 11.98 1.76
N VAL A 36 8.85 11.12 0.91
CA VAL A 36 8.82 11.32 -0.54
C VAL A 36 8.33 10.05 -1.22
N MET A 37 7.23 10.16 -1.95
CA MET A 37 6.77 9.06 -2.81
C MET A 37 7.60 9.08 -4.08
N GLU A 38 8.38 8.02 -4.31
CA GLU A 38 9.24 7.93 -5.49
C GLU A 38 8.52 7.27 -6.66
N GLU A 39 7.75 6.22 -6.37
CA GLU A 39 7.06 5.46 -7.40
C GLU A 39 5.87 4.74 -6.79
N ILE A 40 4.76 4.71 -7.52
CA ILE A 40 3.63 3.89 -7.15
C ILE A 40 3.01 3.29 -8.41
N LYS A 41 2.79 1.99 -8.38
CA LYS A 41 2.25 1.24 -9.51
C LYS A 41 1.05 0.42 -9.10
N ASN A 42 0.04 0.42 -9.94
CA ASN A 42 -1.08 -0.50 -9.82
C ASN A 42 -0.84 -1.64 -10.81
N TRP A 43 -0.57 -2.84 -10.28
CA TRP A 43 -0.33 -4.00 -11.12
C TRP A 43 -1.63 -4.67 -11.59
N GLY A 44 -2.77 -4.17 -11.16
CA GLY A 44 -4.06 -4.73 -11.51
C GLY A 44 -4.36 -6.01 -10.74
N LYS A 45 -5.40 -6.69 -11.18
CA LYS A 45 -5.85 -7.92 -10.54
C LYS A 45 -4.91 -9.07 -10.81
N ARG A 46 -4.58 -9.80 -9.75
CA ARG A 46 -3.71 -10.97 -9.81
C ARG A 46 -4.30 -12.08 -8.98
N LYS A 47 -4.05 -13.32 -9.39
CA LYS A 47 -4.46 -14.48 -8.61
C LYS A 47 -3.59 -14.58 -7.37
N LEU A 48 -4.23 -14.88 -6.25
CA LEU A 48 -3.53 -15.12 -4.99
C LEU A 48 -3.07 -16.57 -4.91
N ALA A 49 -1.93 -16.80 -4.27
CA ALA A 49 -1.41 -18.16 -4.07
C ALA A 49 -2.35 -18.99 -3.19
N TYR A 50 -3.07 -18.32 -2.28
CA TYR A 50 -4.07 -18.91 -1.41
C TYR A 50 -5.15 -17.87 -1.13
N PRO A 51 -6.38 -18.28 -0.77
CA PRO A 51 -7.45 -17.31 -0.51
C PRO A 51 -7.10 -16.39 0.66
N VAL A 52 -7.43 -15.11 0.50
CA VAL A 52 -7.35 -14.12 1.57
C VAL A 52 -8.76 -13.58 1.76
N ARG A 53 -9.32 -13.75 2.96
CA ARG A 53 -10.71 -13.35 3.26
C ARG A 53 -11.71 -13.83 2.20
N LYS A 54 -11.56 -15.09 1.75
CA LYS A 54 -12.39 -15.73 0.73
C LYS A 54 -12.14 -15.27 -0.70
N PHE A 55 -11.29 -14.27 -0.91
CA PHE A 55 -10.96 -13.82 -2.27
C PHE A 55 -9.82 -14.66 -2.84
N MET A 56 -9.95 -15.01 -4.11
CA MET A 56 -8.93 -15.76 -4.85
C MET A 56 -8.04 -14.85 -5.69
N GLU A 57 -8.46 -13.58 -5.84
CA GLU A 57 -7.68 -12.58 -6.57
C GLU A 57 -7.83 -11.22 -5.90
N ALA A 58 -6.94 -10.31 -6.20
CA ALA A 58 -6.93 -8.98 -5.63
C ALA A 58 -6.16 -8.02 -6.51
N ASP A 59 -6.37 -6.72 -6.31
CA ASP A 59 -5.56 -5.71 -6.95
C ASP A 59 -4.27 -5.52 -6.16
N TYR A 60 -3.14 -5.47 -6.88
CA TYR A 60 -1.82 -5.28 -6.28
C TYR A 60 -1.34 -3.86 -6.51
N ILE A 61 -0.93 -3.21 -5.43
CA ILE A 61 -0.30 -1.89 -5.47
C ILE A 61 1.13 -2.06 -4.96
N LEU A 62 2.08 -1.54 -5.71
CA LEU A 62 3.48 -1.49 -5.29
C LEU A 62 3.91 -0.04 -5.20
N ALA A 63 4.50 0.36 -4.07
CA ALA A 63 5.00 1.70 -3.88
C ALA A 63 6.44 1.66 -3.39
N ARG A 64 7.22 2.65 -3.82
CA ARG A 64 8.57 2.86 -3.31
C ARG A 64 8.64 4.29 -2.79
N PHE A 65 9.12 4.47 -1.58
CA PHE A 65 9.10 5.77 -0.93
C PHE A 65 10.21 5.91 0.10
N LYS A 66 10.46 7.16 0.48
CA LYS A 66 11.37 7.50 1.57
C LYS A 66 10.55 8.02 2.74
N LEU A 67 10.91 7.60 3.94
CA LEU A 67 10.19 8.00 5.14
C LEU A 67 11.09 7.84 6.36
N MET A 68 10.84 8.63 7.39
CA MET A 68 11.50 8.45 8.67
C MET A 68 11.00 7.17 9.34
N PRO A 69 11.89 6.37 9.92
CA PRO A 69 11.47 5.09 10.54
C PRO A 69 10.35 5.25 11.56
N LYS A 70 10.36 6.32 12.34
CA LYS A 70 9.33 6.57 13.36
C LYS A 70 7.95 6.79 12.77
N SER A 71 7.86 7.19 11.50
CA SER A 71 6.60 7.46 10.83
C SER A 71 6.00 6.23 10.17
N VAL A 72 6.78 5.15 10.03
CA VAL A 72 6.31 3.94 9.34
C VAL A 72 5.13 3.29 10.06
N LYS A 73 5.18 3.23 11.38
CA LYS A 73 4.08 2.62 12.15
C LYS A 73 2.76 3.38 11.98
N GLU A 74 2.83 4.70 11.89
CA GLU A 74 1.64 5.52 11.68
C GLU A 74 1.07 5.29 10.29
N LEU A 75 1.96 5.19 9.29
CA LEU A 75 1.55 4.85 7.93
C LEU A 75 0.86 3.49 7.91
N GLU A 76 1.44 2.50 8.57
CA GLU A 76 0.86 1.16 8.63
C GLU A 76 -0.51 1.15 9.29
N ARG A 77 -0.71 1.96 10.34
CA ARG A 77 -2.02 2.09 10.98
C ARG A 77 -3.06 2.63 10.02
N GLU A 78 -2.70 3.63 9.24
CA GLU A 78 -3.62 4.21 8.27
C GLU A 78 -3.98 3.20 7.19
N ILE A 79 -3.00 2.45 6.70
CA ILE A 79 -3.24 1.42 5.69
C ILE A 79 -4.14 0.32 6.25
N SER A 80 -3.84 -0.17 7.45
CA SER A 80 -4.61 -1.26 8.05
C SER A 80 -6.01 -0.83 8.50
N ALA A 81 -6.23 0.47 8.69
CA ALA A 81 -7.56 0.97 9.04
C ALA A 81 -8.54 0.90 7.87
N SER A 82 -8.04 0.79 6.64
CA SER A 82 -8.90 0.66 5.47
C SER A 82 -9.41 -0.77 5.36
N GLY A 83 -10.74 -0.93 5.38
CA GLY A 83 -11.35 -2.25 5.22
C GLY A 83 -11.14 -2.84 3.83
N ASP A 84 -10.78 -2.02 2.86
CA ASP A 84 -10.55 -2.45 1.48
C ASP A 84 -9.16 -3.04 1.27
N VAL A 85 -8.23 -2.81 2.19
CA VAL A 85 -6.89 -3.40 2.13
C VAL A 85 -6.92 -4.75 2.84
N LEU A 86 -6.78 -5.82 2.08
CA LEU A 86 -6.84 -7.17 2.62
C LEU A 86 -5.56 -7.53 3.37
N ARG A 87 -4.44 -7.10 2.82
CA ARG A 87 -3.11 -7.39 3.39
C ARG A 87 -2.11 -6.37 2.87
N TYR A 88 -1.10 -6.07 3.65
CA TYR A 88 -0.01 -5.21 3.21
C TYR A 88 1.31 -5.67 3.80
N LEU A 89 2.40 -5.25 3.17
CA LEU A 89 3.75 -5.51 3.65
C LEU A 89 4.61 -4.27 3.37
N VAL A 90 5.29 -3.78 4.40
CA VAL A 90 6.26 -2.69 4.25
C VAL A 90 7.64 -3.25 4.55
N VAL A 91 8.57 -3.09 3.63
CA VAL A 91 9.93 -3.62 3.75
C VAL A 91 10.93 -2.47 3.59
N LYS A 92 11.92 -2.45 4.47
CA LYS A 92 13.04 -1.52 4.34
C LYS A 92 13.97 -2.06 3.25
N VAL A 93 14.24 -1.22 2.25
CA VAL A 93 15.03 -1.64 1.08
C VAL A 93 16.51 -1.38 1.29
N SER A 94 16.84 -0.24 1.92
CA SER A 94 18.23 0.15 2.13
C SER A 94 18.36 1.02 3.36
N ASP A 95 19.56 1.13 3.83
CA ASP A 95 19.89 1.98 4.98
C ASP A 95 20.05 3.45 4.60
#